data_86a19580a948e4273e612d32eb7a2b8f
#
_entry.id   86a19580a948e4273e612d32eb7a2b8f
#
_cell.length_a   1.000
_cell.length_b   1.000
_cell.length_c   1.000
_cell.angle_alpha   90.00
_cell.angle_beta   90.00
_cell.angle_gamma   90.00
#
_symmetry.space_group_name_H-M   'P 1'
#
loop_
_entity.id
_entity.type
_entity.pdbx_description
1 polymer ?
#
loop_
_entity_poly.entity_id
_entity_poly.type
_entity_poly.pdbx_seq_one_letter_code
_entity_poly.pdbx_strand_id
1 'polypeptide(L)'
;MDLLDKLTILADAAKYDAACTSSGLDRAARPGALGSAAFAGCCHSFSADGRCVTLLKVLLTNRCVYDCAYCVNRRSSDVPRAAFTPRELCELTVDFYRRNYIEGLFLSSAVWESPDHTTERMIETLRLLRQEYRFWGYVHAKAIPGADPLLTRRLGELADRMSVNIELPSEQSLRTLAPSKTKAAILAPMGQIRDGIVQSRAELARSRHAPRFAPAGQSTQMIIGATPESDRHILTLTPALYDKYRLKRVFYSAYMPVSDSKLLPARQNFKPPLLREHRLYQADWLLRYYHFRAEELLDEDAPDLSPLVDPKCAWALRHLEFFPVEVNRADYEALLRVPGVGVKSARRILTARRVGPLTFEGLKTLGVVLKRAQYFLTCSGRPMVGLKVREDGILRHLVALERPALVQEAPEQLSLFH
;
A
#
# COMPACT_ATOMS: atom_id res chain seq x y z
N MET A 1 32.74 9.53 -4.00
CA MET A 1 31.49 8.95 -4.57
C MET A 1 30.76 10.12 -5.18
N ASP A 2 30.47 10.03 -6.45
CA ASP A 2 29.73 11.07 -7.15
C ASP A 2 28.22 11.03 -6.85
N LEU A 3 27.45 11.99 -7.36
CA LEU A 3 26.04 12.12 -7.08
C LEU A 3 25.20 10.98 -7.70
N LEU A 4 25.61 10.48 -8.87
CA LEU A 4 24.92 9.38 -9.57
C LEU A 4 25.15 8.05 -8.84
N ASP A 5 26.35 7.80 -8.36
CA ASP A 5 26.65 6.63 -7.51
C ASP A 5 25.77 6.62 -6.25
N LYS A 6 25.69 7.78 -5.57
CA LYS A 6 24.83 7.93 -4.39
C LYS A 6 23.36 7.68 -4.73
N LEU A 7 22.87 8.24 -5.84
CA LEU A 7 21.50 8.04 -6.29
C LEU A 7 21.22 6.55 -6.54
N THR A 8 22.10 5.87 -7.23
CA THR A 8 21.98 4.45 -7.52
C THR A 8 21.84 3.62 -6.24
N ILE A 9 22.76 3.82 -5.27
CA ILE A 9 22.75 3.09 -4.02
C ILE A 9 21.50 3.41 -3.18
N LEU A 10 21.13 4.69 -3.06
CA LEU A 10 20.08 5.13 -2.15
C LEU A 10 18.67 4.98 -2.72
N ALA A 11 18.52 4.95 -4.05
CA ALA A 11 17.28 4.61 -4.72
C ALA A 11 17.04 3.08 -4.67
N ASP A 12 18.05 2.27 -4.93
CA ASP A 12 17.95 0.80 -4.79
C ASP A 12 17.62 0.40 -3.35
N ALA A 13 18.28 1.02 -2.37
CA ALA A 13 17.99 0.81 -0.96
C ALA A 13 16.54 1.18 -0.56
N ALA A 14 15.91 2.11 -1.27
CA ALA A 14 14.53 2.55 -1.02
C ALA A 14 13.47 1.65 -1.65
N LYS A 15 13.81 0.71 -2.55
CA LYS A 15 12.82 -0.10 -3.29
C LYS A 15 11.90 -0.95 -2.39
N TYR A 16 12.37 -1.33 -1.22
CA TYR A 16 11.62 -2.12 -0.24
C TYR A 16 10.59 -1.32 0.57
N ASP A 17 10.60 0.02 0.49
CA ASP A 17 9.57 0.85 1.08
C ASP A 17 8.31 0.83 0.19
N ALA A 18 7.24 0.16 0.64
CA ALA A 18 5.99 0.09 -0.11
C ALA A 18 5.16 1.36 0.07
N ALA A 19 5.51 2.42 -0.60
CA ALA A 19 4.64 3.59 -0.70
C ALA A 19 4.04 3.75 -2.09
N CYS A 20 4.33 2.80 -3.01
CA CYS A 20 4.03 2.95 -4.41
C CYS A 20 3.78 1.61 -5.06
N THR A 21 2.70 1.49 -5.78
CA THR A 21 2.55 0.49 -6.82
C THR A 21 3.54 0.86 -7.92
N SER A 22 4.66 0.14 -8.02
CA SER A 22 5.58 0.26 -9.15
C SER A 22 4.81 -0.06 -10.42
N SER A 23 4.93 0.76 -11.45
CA SER A 23 4.24 0.54 -12.73
C SER A 23 4.76 -0.66 -13.52
N GLY A 24 5.80 -1.36 -13.06
CA GLY A 24 6.34 -2.57 -13.68
C GLY A 24 6.74 -2.43 -15.18
N LEU A 25 6.85 -1.21 -15.69
CA LEU A 25 7.22 -0.95 -17.07
C LEU A 25 8.69 -0.56 -17.13
N ASP A 26 9.52 -1.52 -17.52
CA ASP A 26 10.85 -1.24 -18.07
C ASP A 26 10.78 -1.25 -19.60
N ARG A 27 11.10 -0.13 -20.21
CA ARG A 27 11.13 0.03 -21.67
C ARG A 27 12.39 0.77 -22.07
N ALA A 28 13.37 0.04 -22.59
CA ALA A 28 14.55 0.65 -23.20
C ALA A 28 14.14 1.55 -24.39
N ALA A 29 14.84 2.68 -24.55
CA ALA A 29 14.66 3.55 -25.69
C ALA A 29 14.92 2.79 -27.00
N ARG A 30 13.99 2.89 -27.97
CA ARG A 30 14.22 2.38 -29.33
C ARG A 30 14.80 3.50 -30.19
N PRO A 31 15.77 3.21 -31.09
CA PRO A 31 16.24 4.20 -32.03
C PRO A 31 15.09 4.81 -32.84
N GLY A 32 14.97 6.13 -32.82
CA GLY A 32 13.92 6.88 -33.50
C GLY A 32 12.58 7.05 -32.74
N ALA A 33 12.45 6.55 -31.50
CA ALA A 33 11.29 6.77 -30.66
C ALA A 33 11.58 7.73 -29.49
N LEU A 34 10.62 8.58 -29.15
CA LEU A 34 10.69 9.48 -27.98
C LEU A 34 10.27 8.75 -26.70
N GLY A 35 11.17 8.68 -25.72
CA GLY A 35 10.92 8.22 -24.35
C GLY A 35 11.48 6.86 -24.00
N SER A 36 12.06 6.77 -22.81
CA SER A 36 12.37 5.51 -22.10
C SER A 36 11.58 5.49 -20.80
N ALA A 37 11.15 4.31 -20.35
CA ALA A 37 10.38 4.12 -19.11
C ALA A 37 11.21 3.39 -18.06
N ALA A 38 12.48 3.76 -17.90
CA ALA A 38 13.33 3.25 -16.84
C ALA A 38 13.98 4.41 -16.09
N PHE A 39 13.50 4.70 -14.90
CA PHE A 39 14.20 5.59 -13.98
C PHE A 39 14.33 4.90 -12.64
N ALA A 40 15.56 4.62 -12.23
CA ALA A 40 15.89 4.18 -10.89
C ALA A 40 15.38 5.21 -9.89
N GLY A 41 14.63 4.75 -8.87
CA GLY A 41 14.17 5.59 -7.79
C GLY A 41 12.87 6.37 -8.01
N CYS A 42 12.22 6.25 -9.16
CA CYS A 42 10.89 6.83 -9.36
C CYS A 42 9.80 5.85 -8.97
N CYS A 43 8.80 6.31 -8.25
CA CYS A 43 7.63 5.54 -7.90
C CYS A 43 6.34 6.30 -8.17
N HIS A 44 5.24 5.56 -8.33
CA HIS A 44 3.93 6.13 -8.58
C HIS A 44 3.09 6.13 -7.30
N SER A 45 2.49 7.27 -6.97
CA SER A 45 1.51 7.42 -5.91
C SER A 45 0.23 7.99 -6.51
N PHE A 46 -0.92 7.61 -5.95
CA PHE A 46 -2.19 8.17 -6.41
C PHE A 46 -2.60 9.35 -5.53
N SER A 47 -2.91 10.47 -6.15
CA SER A 47 -3.52 11.63 -5.50
C SER A 47 -5.00 11.35 -5.14
N ALA A 48 -5.62 12.22 -4.35
CA ALA A 48 -7.01 12.06 -3.92
C ALA A 48 -8.02 12.07 -5.07
N ASP A 49 -7.67 12.71 -6.19
CA ASP A 49 -8.46 12.77 -7.44
C ASP A 49 -8.18 11.61 -8.40
N GLY A 50 -7.36 10.62 -7.99
CA GLY A 50 -7.04 9.42 -8.77
C GLY A 50 -5.92 9.59 -9.81
N ARG A 51 -5.26 10.76 -9.88
CA ARG A 51 -4.09 10.93 -10.75
C ARG A 51 -2.88 10.20 -10.21
N CYS A 52 -2.08 9.63 -11.10
CA CYS A 52 -0.81 9.01 -10.78
C CYS A 52 0.27 10.10 -10.66
N VAL A 53 0.91 10.18 -9.50
CA VAL A 53 1.99 11.12 -9.19
C VAL A 53 3.30 10.35 -9.17
N THR A 54 4.26 10.74 -10.00
CA THR A 54 5.59 10.15 -10.03
C THR A 54 6.49 10.82 -9.01
N LEU A 55 7.08 10.03 -8.09
CA LEU A 55 7.93 10.55 -7.02
C LEU A 55 9.36 10.05 -7.16
N LEU A 56 10.33 10.93 -6.90
CA LEU A 56 11.69 10.51 -6.60
C LEU A 56 11.68 9.83 -5.23
N LYS A 57 11.96 8.53 -5.20
CA LYS A 57 11.95 7.73 -3.99
C LYS A 57 13.38 7.35 -3.62
N VAL A 58 13.88 7.94 -2.55
CA VAL A 58 15.25 7.74 -2.09
C VAL A 58 15.35 7.70 -0.58
N LEU A 59 16.43 7.08 -0.08
CA LEU A 59 16.89 7.27 1.28
C LEU A 59 17.80 8.51 1.36
N LEU A 60 17.70 9.27 2.44
CA LEU A 60 18.71 10.28 2.77
C LEU A 60 20.07 9.62 3.02
N THR A 61 20.05 8.48 3.71
CA THR A 61 21.21 7.59 3.89
C THR A 61 20.74 6.15 4.09
N ASN A 62 21.57 5.19 3.70
CA ASN A 62 21.39 3.78 4.04
C ASN A 62 22.33 3.30 5.16
N ARG A 63 23.09 4.22 5.80
CA ARG A 63 23.84 3.94 7.02
C ARG A 63 22.86 3.79 8.18
N CYS A 64 22.89 2.65 8.87
CA CYS A 64 21.93 2.35 9.93
C CYS A 64 22.64 1.86 11.18
N VAL A 65 22.23 2.35 12.35
CA VAL A 65 22.68 1.86 13.67
C VAL A 65 21.86 0.63 14.12
N TYR A 66 20.69 0.38 13.48
CA TYR A 66 19.85 -0.76 13.81
C TYR A 66 20.20 -1.99 12.98
N ASP A 67 19.88 -3.16 13.55
CA ASP A 67 20.17 -4.46 12.92
C ASP A 67 18.90 -5.29 12.72
N CYS A 68 17.87 -4.70 12.11
CA CYS A 68 16.61 -5.38 11.82
C CYS A 68 16.83 -6.52 10.82
N ALA A 69 16.53 -7.76 11.20
CA ALA A 69 16.85 -8.96 10.42
C ALA A 69 16.27 -8.92 8.99
N TYR A 70 15.09 -8.33 8.80
CA TYR A 70 14.40 -8.21 7.50
C TYR A 70 14.91 -7.07 6.60
N CYS A 71 15.85 -6.25 7.08
CA CYS A 71 16.24 -5.03 6.36
C CYS A 71 17.56 -5.23 5.60
N VAL A 72 17.59 -4.87 4.32
CA VAL A 72 18.82 -4.88 3.52
C VAL A 72 19.87 -3.90 4.06
N ASN A 73 19.41 -2.78 4.65
CA ASN A 73 20.26 -1.70 5.17
C ASN A 73 20.62 -1.89 6.64
N ARG A 74 20.41 -3.08 7.25
CA ARG A 74 20.80 -3.34 8.64
C ARG A 74 22.31 -3.13 8.85
N ARG A 75 22.69 -2.80 10.09
CA ARG A 75 24.08 -2.50 10.43
C ARG A 75 25.07 -3.59 9.99
N SER A 76 24.71 -4.86 10.19
CA SER A 76 25.55 -6.01 9.86
C SER A 76 25.57 -6.40 8.38
N SER A 77 24.80 -5.71 7.51
CA SER A 77 24.79 -5.99 6.08
C SER A 77 25.97 -5.38 5.36
N ASP A 78 26.63 -6.18 4.53
CA ASP A 78 27.75 -5.75 3.70
C ASP A 78 27.23 -5.19 2.34
N VAL A 79 26.54 -4.06 2.43
CA VAL A 79 26.06 -3.33 1.24
C VAL A 79 26.79 -1.99 1.13
N PRO A 80 26.99 -1.47 -0.09
CA PRO A 80 27.55 -0.14 -0.28
C PRO A 80 26.77 0.92 0.50
N ARG A 81 27.49 1.78 1.23
CA ARG A 81 26.89 2.81 2.09
C ARG A 81 27.09 4.19 1.51
N ALA A 82 26.01 4.94 1.43
CA ALA A 82 25.99 6.31 0.93
C ALA A 82 25.15 7.22 1.84
N ALA A 83 25.35 8.52 1.70
CA ALA A 83 24.52 9.56 2.30
C ALA A 83 24.49 10.77 1.39
N PHE A 84 23.31 11.34 1.17
CA PHE A 84 23.18 12.66 0.60
C PHE A 84 23.41 13.73 1.67
N THR A 85 24.04 14.82 1.28
CA THR A 85 23.86 16.07 2.01
C THR A 85 22.46 16.62 1.72
N PRO A 86 21.84 17.41 2.62
CA PRO A 86 20.57 18.05 2.35
C PRO A 86 20.54 18.83 1.04
N ARG A 87 21.63 19.54 0.72
CA ARG A 87 21.75 20.32 -0.52
C ARG A 87 21.80 19.45 -1.77
N GLU A 88 22.61 18.41 -1.79
CA GLU A 88 22.65 17.44 -2.91
C GLU A 88 21.27 16.87 -3.22
N LEU A 89 20.50 16.48 -2.19
CA LEU A 89 19.17 15.91 -2.40
C LEU A 89 18.16 16.95 -2.90
N CYS A 90 18.28 18.21 -2.43
CA CYS A 90 17.45 19.30 -2.94
C CYS A 90 17.73 19.58 -4.40
N GLU A 91 19.00 19.73 -4.78
CA GLU A 91 19.41 19.97 -6.16
C GLU A 91 18.90 18.86 -7.09
N LEU A 92 19.15 17.59 -6.72
CA LEU A 92 18.66 16.44 -7.47
C LEU A 92 17.13 16.45 -7.64
N THR A 93 16.39 16.74 -6.56
CA THR A 93 14.91 16.78 -6.58
C THR A 93 14.43 17.88 -7.53
N VAL A 94 15.00 19.08 -7.44
CA VAL A 94 14.61 20.22 -8.27
C VAL A 94 14.96 20.00 -9.73
N ASP A 95 16.11 19.43 -10.03
CA ASP A 95 16.54 19.12 -11.39
C ASP A 95 15.63 18.08 -12.05
N PHE A 96 15.25 17.05 -11.32
CA PHE A 96 14.30 16.03 -11.83
C PHE A 96 12.91 16.61 -12.04
N TYR A 97 12.48 17.49 -11.13
CA TYR A 97 11.18 18.16 -11.25
C TYR A 97 11.16 19.10 -12.46
N ARG A 98 12.18 19.94 -12.66
CA ARG A 98 12.30 20.84 -13.81
C ARG A 98 12.30 20.10 -15.14
N ARG A 99 12.83 18.88 -15.17
CA ARG A 99 12.83 18.03 -16.38
C ARG A 99 11.54 17.22 -16.53
N ASN A 100 10.53 17.45 -15.69
CA ASN A 100 9.26 16.71 -15.66
C ASN A 100 9.41 15.18 -15.47
N TYR A 101 10.48 14.74 -14.81
CA TYR A 101 10.66 13.32 -14.49
C TYR A 101 9.85 12.91 -13.27
N ILE A 102 9.63 13.84 -12.35
CA ILE A 102 8.90 13.64 -11.08
C ILE A 102 7.95 14.80 -10.81
N GLU A 103 6.94 14.54 -10.00
CA GLU A 103 6.02 15.52 -9.45
C GLU A 103 6.27 15.77 -7.95
N GLY A 104 7.15 14.98 -7.32
CA GLY A 104 7.45 15.12 -5.91
C GLY A 104 8.57 14.23 -5.40
N LEU A 105 8.79 14.31 -4.09
CA LEU A 105 9.82 13.56 -3.36
C LEU A 105 9.16 12.61 -2.36
N PHE A 106 9.60 11.36 -2.33
CA PHE A 106 9.40 10.45 -1.21
C PHE A 106 10.73 10.32 -0.46
N LEU A 107 10.80 10.94 0.70
CA LEU A 107 11.98 10.96 1.54
C LEU A 107 11.85 9.96 2.68
N SER A 108 12.72 8.97 2.70
CA SER A 108 12.92 8.08 3.83
C SER A 108 14.39 8.07 4.25
N SER A 109 14.75 7.34 5.30
CA SER A 109 16.12 7.19 5.75
C SER A 109 16.30 5.92 6.57
N ALA A 110 17.49 5.34 6.54
CA ALA A 110 17.97 4.51 7.63
C ALA A 110 18.27 5.40 8.85
N VAL A 111 18.40 4.79 10.03
CA VAL A 111 18.67 5.53 11.27
C VAL A 111 20.18 5.73 11.42
N TRP A 112 20.64 6.93 11.11
CA TRP A 112 22.04 7.32 11.16
C TRP A 112 22.34 7.99 12.49
N GLU A 113 23.28 7.46 13.26
CA GLU A 113 23.67 7.89 14.60
C GLU A 113 22.53 7.77 15.63
N SER A 114 21.45 8.52 15.46
CA SER A 114 20.25 8.46 16.29
C SER A 114 18.98 8.77 15.51
N PRO A 115 17.78 8.44 16.05
CA PRO A 115 16.52 8.88 15.46
C PRO A 115 16.41 10.39 15.32
N ASP A 116 16.86 11.15 16.32
CA ASP A 116 16.81 12.62 16.35
C ASP A 116 17.73 13.21 15.29
N HIS A 117 19.00 12.81 15.27
CA HIS A 117 19.96 13.26 14.26
C HIS A 117 19.44 13.02 12.84
N THR A 118 18.91 11.82 12.59
CA THR A 118 18.35 11.49 11.27
C THR A 118 17.17 12.39 10.92
N THR A 119 16.27 12.62 11.87
CA THR A 119 15.08 13.46 11.66
C THR A 119 15.45 14.92 11.45
N GLU A 120 16.45 15.44 12.18
CA GLU A 120 16.99 16.81 11.98
C GLU A 120 17.55 16.99 10.56
N ARG A 121 18.31 16.02 10.06
CA ARG A 121 18.83 16.05 8.68
C ARG A 121 17.71 16.01 7.63
N MET A 122 16.64 15.23 7.87
CA MET A 122 15.46 15.22 7.02
C MET A 122 14.73 16.56 7.06
N ILE A 123 14.56 17.16 8.25
CA ILE A 123 13.96 18.49 8.41
C ILE A 123 14.78 19.55 7.67
N GLU A 124 16.10 19.53 7.82
CA GLU A 124 17.01 20.43 7.11
C GLU A 124 16.79 20.33 5.59
N THR A 125 16.76 19.10 5.07
CA THR A 125 16.50 18.84 3.64
C THR A 125 15.16 19.45 3.19
N LEU A 126 14.07 19.19 3.92
CA LEU A 126 12.76 19.70 3.54
C LEU A 126 12.65 21.23 3.73
N ARG A 127 13.31 21.78 4.75
CA ARG A 127 13.36 23.25 4.95
C ARG A 127 14.09 23.93 3.79
N LEU A 128 15.27 23.44 3.41
CA LEU A 128 15.98 23.94 2.24
C LEU A 128 15.10 23.85 0.98
N LEU A 129 14.50 22.69 0.76
CA LEU A 129 13.66 22.43 -0.40
C LEU A 129 12.48 23.41 -0.48
N ARG A 130 11.79 23.65 0.65
CA ARG A 130 10.63 24.56 0.72
C ARG A 130 11.00 26.03 0.70
N GLN A 131 12.03 26.46 1.45
CA GLN A 131 12.37 27.86 1.69
C GLN A 131 13.37 28.42 0.67
N GLU A 132 14.46 27.70 0.40
CA GLU A 132 15.53 28.18 -0.49
C GLU A 132 15.21 27.86 -1.96
N TYR A 133 14.87 26.58 -2.24
CA TYR A 133 14.55 26.14 -3.61
C TYR A 133 13.11 26.44 -4.03
N ARG A 134 12.25 26.88 -3.09
CA ARG A 134 10.82 27.22 -3.30
C ARG A 134 10.05 26.10 -4.02
N PHE A 135 10.36 24.85 -3.66
CA PHE A 135 9.74 23.69 -4.23
C PHE A 135 8.35 23.45 -3.61
N TRP A 136 7.31 23.52 -4.42
CA TRP A 136 5.90 23.30 -4.02
C TRP A 136 5.33 21.97 -4.51
N GLY A 137 6.16 21.11 -5.10
CA GLY A 137 5.79 19.74 -5.45
C GLY A 137 5.45 18.89 -4.21
N TYR A 138 4.85 17.74 -4.45
CA TYR A 138 4.43 16.84 -3.38
C TYR A 138 5.62 16.28 -2.62
N VAL A 139 5.51 16.24 -1.29
CA VAL A 139 6.51 15.65 -0.39
C VAL A 139 5.87 14.63 0.54
N HIS A 140 6.34 13.39 0.46
CA HIS A 140 6.02 12.35 1.41
C HIS A 140 7.26 12.08 2.28
N ALA A 141 7.17 12.26 3.59
CA ALA A 141 8.24 11.99 4.54
C ALA A 141 7.91 10.78 5.40
N LYS A 142 8.86 9.85 5.53
CA LYS A 142 8.77 8.72 6.45
C LYS A 142 9.37 9.12 7.79
N ALA A 143 8.54 9.27 8.81
CA ALA A 143 9.00 9.61 10.15
C ALA A 143 9.84 8.47 10.75
N ILE A 144 10.84 8.84 11.51
CA ILE A 144 11.75 7.90 12.16
C ILE A 144 11.19 7.53 13.55
N PRO A 145 10.91 6.24 13.81
CA PRO A 145 10.45 5.79 15.11
C PRO A 145 11.45 6.11 16.22
N GLY A 146 10.95 6.67 17.32
CA GLY A 146 11.78 7.04 18.48
C GLY A 146 12.41 8.43 18.41
N ALA A 147 12.13 9.21 17.37
CA ALA A 147 12.54 10.61 17.32
C ALA A 147 11.72 11.47 18.30
N ASP A 148 12.33 12.57 18.73
CA ASP A 148 11.70 13.57 19.59
C ASP A 148 10.36 14.06 18.98
N PRO A 149 9.30 14.20 19.81
CA PRO A 149 7.99 14.67 19.37
C PRO A 149 8.00 16.01 18.62
N LEU A 150 8.86 16.95 19.03
CA LEU A 150 8.99 18.25 18.38
C LEU A 150 9.58 18.12 16.99
N LEU A 151 10.56 17.21 16.81
CA LEU A 151 11.13 16.93 15.49
C LEU A 151 10.10 16.27 14.57
N THR A 152 9.33 15.32 15.07
CA THR A 152 8.22 14.70 14.31
C THR A 152 7.20 15.75 13.88
N ARG A 153 6.85 16.71 14.76
CA ARG A 153 5.96 17.82 14.42
C ARG A 153 6.54 18.72 13.32
N ARG A 154 7.78 19.18 13.46
CA ARG A 154 8.46 20.02 12.46
C ARG A 154 8.53 19.34 11.09
N LEU A 155 8.80 18.03 11.07
CA LEU A 155 8.81 17.25 9.82
C LEU A 155 7.44 17.26 9.15
N GLY A 156 6.35 17.11 9.92
CA GLY A 156 4.97 17.13 9.42
C GLY A 156 4.50 18.48 8.91
N GLU A 157 5.05 19.59 9.40
CA GLU A 157 4.78 20.94 8.91
C GLU A 157 5.38 21.19 7.52
N LEU A 158 6.42 20.44 7.14
CA LEU A 158 7.12 20.55 5.86
C LEU A 158 6.65 19.53 4.81
N ALA A 159 6.01 18.45 5.25
CA ALA A 159 5.56 17.36 4.41
C ALA A 159 4.07 17.45 4.06
N ASP A 160 3.70 16.98 2.86
CA ASP A 160 2.29 16.83 2.47
C ASP A 160 1.68 15.55 3.05
N ARG A 161 2.46 14.48 3.12
CA ARG A 161 2.09 13.20 3.75
C ARG A 161 3.19 12.71 4.66
N MET A 162 2.80 12.04 5.74
CA MET A 162 3.72 11.31 6.59
C MET A 162 3.38 9.82 6.62
N SER A 163 4.40 8.99 6.86
CA SER A 163 4.21 7.57 7.18
C SER A 163 5.10 7.16 8.33
N VAL A 164 4.61 6.21 9.11
CA VAL A 164 5.38 5.46 10.11
C VAL A 164 5.10 4.00 9.87
N ASN A 165 6.11 3.21 9.55
CA ASN A 165 5.90 1.78 9.31
C ASN A 165 5.73 1.05 10.64
N ILE A 166 4.69 0.23 10.76
CA ILE A 166 4.54 -0.70 11.89
C ILE A 166 5.44 -1.92 11.75
N GLU A 167 5.96 -2.15 10.55
CA GLU A 167 6.90 -3.19 10.13
C GLU A 167 6.31 -4.60 10.20
N LEU A 168 5.91 -5.08 11.37
CA LEU A 168 5.45 -6.45 11.61
C LEU A 168 4.08 -6.47 12.30
N PRO A 169 3.27 -7.53 12.09
CA PRO A 169 1.90 -7.60 12.60
C PRO A 169 1.82 -7.68 14.13
N SER A 170 2.83 -8.27 14.79
CA SER A 170 2.82 -8.48 16.24
C SER A 170 4.02 -7.86 16.94
N GLU A 171 3.85 -7.57 18.23
CA GLU A 171 4.94 -7.09 19.08
C GLU A 171 6.01 -8.17 19.30
N GLN A 172 5.62 -9.42 19.37
CA GLN A 172 6.55 -10.54 19.52
C GLN A 172 7.47 -10.65 18.30
N SER A 173 6.91 -10.59 17.11
CA SER A 173 7.66 -10.60 15.85
C SER A 173 8.58 -9.38 15.75
N LEU A 174 8.12 -8.21 16.18
CA LEU A 174 8.93 -7.00 16.22
C LEU A 174 10.13 -7.16 17.15
N ARG A 175 9.95 -7.66 18.37
CA ARG A 175 11.05 -7.93 19.32
C ARG A 175 12.07 -8.92 18.77
N THR A 176 11.60 -9.93 18.06
CA THR A 176 12.46 -10.98 17.48
C THR A 176 13.28 -10.45 16.29
N LEU A 177 12.66 -9.75 15.36
CA LEU A 177 13.28 -9.37 14.08
C LEU A 177 13.86 -7.95 14.07
N ALA A 178 13.43 -7.08 14.98
CA ALA A 178 13.88 -5.69 15.08
C ALA A 178 14.01 -5.26 16.54
N PRO A 179 14.92 -5.87 17.33
CA PRO A 179 15.03 -5.63 18.79
C PRO A 179 15.33 -4.18 19.17
N SER A 180 15.90 -3.40 18.26
CA SER A 180 16.13 -1.96 18.46
C SER A 180 14.87 -1.09 18.29
N LYS A 181 13.74 -1.66 17.88
CA LYS A 181 12.46 -0.97 17.70
C LYS A 181 11.45 -1.46 18.73
N THR A 182 10.84 -0.54 19.47
CA THR A 182 9.73 -0.88 20.36
C THR A 182 8.39 -0.50 19.75
N LYS A 183 7.34 -1.22 20.13
CA LYS A 183 5.96 -0.89 19.73
C LYS A 183 5.60 0.54 20.10
N ALA A 184 5.99 0.98 21.29
CA ALA A 184 5.76 2.35 21.76
C ALA A 184 6.45 3.40 20.86
N ALA A 185 7.73 3.19 20.50
CA ALA A 185 8.48 4.08 19.62
C ALA A 185 7.87 4.21 18.21
N ILE A 186 7.12 3.19 17.75
CA ILE A 186 6.41 3.21 16.47
C ILE A 186 5.04 3.87 16.60
N LEU A 187 4.27 3.52 17.63
CA LEU A 187 2.89 3.96 17.76
C LEU A 187 2.74 5.40 18.28
N ALA A 188 3.72 5.89 19.07
CA ALA A 188 3.71 7.26 19.58
C ALA A 188 3.72 8.31 18.44
N PRO A 189 4.65 8.27 17.46
CA PRO A 189 4.63 9.22 16.35
C PRO A 189 3.37 9.08 15.49
N MET A 190 2.79 7.87 15.33
CA MET A 190 1.51 7.72 14.63
C MET A 190 0.37 8.49 15.31
N GLY A 191 0.33 8.44 16.65
CA GLY A 191 -0.62 9.23 17.44
C GLY A 191 -0.41 10.74 17.29
N GLN A 192 0.83 11.19 17.40
CA GLN A 192 1.21 12.60 17.24
C GLN A 192 0.85 13.14 15.84
N ILE A 193 1.11 12.37 14.79
CA ILE A 193 0.77 12.76 13.41
C ILE A 193 -0.76 12.86 13.26
N ARG A 194 -1.53 11.91 13.81
CA ARG A 194 -3.00 11.98 13.85
C ARG A 194 -3.47 13.27 14.50
N ASP A 195 -2.94 13.59 15.67
CA ASP A 195 -3.37 14.74 16.45
C ASP A 195 -2.98 16.05 15.77
N GLY A 196 -1.79 16.13 15.19
CA GLY A 196 -1.34 17.26 14.37
C GLY A 196 -2.22 17.49 13.14
N ILE A 197 -2.64 16.42 12.44
CA ILE A 197 -3.57 16.51 11.31
C ILE A 197 -4.95 17.02 11.76
N VAL A 198 -5.45 16.52 12.89
CA VAL A 198 -6.76 16.95 13.43
C VAL A 198 -6.72 18.41 13.85
N GLN A 199 -5.68 18.81 14.60
CA GLN A 199 -5.47 20.19 15.01
C GLN A 199 -5.38 21.13 13.81
N SER A 200 -4.50 20.83 12.84
CA SER A 200 -4.32 21.67 11.64
C SER A 200 -5.63 21.85 10.86
N ARG A 201 -6.45 20.81 10.74
CA ARG A 201 -7.77 20.91 10.08
C ARG A 201 -8.72 21.82 10.85
N ALA A 202 -8.75 21.74 12.19
CA ALA A 202 -9.57 22.58 13.02
C ALA A 202 -9.13 24.07 12.96
N GLU A 203 -7.82 24.31 12.91
CA GLU A 203 -7.24 25.65 12.76
C GLU A 203 -7.53 26.23 11.36
N LEU A 204 -7.37 25.45 10.29
CA LEU A 204 -7.70 25.85 8.93
C LEU A 204 -9.20 26.15 8.73
N ALA A 205 -10.08 25.50 9.48
CA ALA A 205 -11.51 25.81 9.46
C ALA A 205 -11.80 27.19 10.09
N ARG A 206 -10.94 27.67 10.99
CA ARG A 206 -11.06 29.01 11.63
C ARG A 206 -10.28 30.09 10.87
N SER A 207 -9.13 29.74 10.32
CA SER A 207 -8.26 30.67 9.58
C SER A 207 -7.60 29.97 8.40
N ARG A 208 -7.87 30.44 7.18
CA ARG A 208 -7.26 29.93 5.95
C ARG A 208 -5.72 30.07 5.92
N HIS A 209 -5.17 30.91 6.78
CA HIS A 209 -3.72 31.16 6.89
C HIS A 209 -3.04 30.29 7.96
N ALA A 210 -3.79 29.44 8.66
CA ALA A 210 -3.19 28.53 9.65
C ALA A 210 -2.18 27.60 8.97
N PRO A 211 -1.10 27.20 9.69
CA PRO A 211 -0.11 26.27 9.17
C PRO A 211 -0.74 24.92 8.79
N ARG A 212 -0.31 24.38 7.67
CA ARG A 212 -0.71 23.02 7.25
C ARG A 212 0.20 22.00 7.90
N PHE A 213 -0.38 20.88 8.30
CA PHE A 213 0.35 19.74 8.83
C PHE A 213 -0.08 18.47 8.10
N ALA A 214 0.81 17.85 7.35
CA ALA A 214 0.60 16.62 6.58
C ALA A 214 -0.81 16.53 5.94
N PRO A 215 -1.23 17.49 5.10
CA PRO A 215 -2.62 17.65 4.63
C PRO A 215 -3.12 16.42 3.85
N ALA A 216 -2.25 15.65 3.20
CA ALA A 216 -2.58 14.41 2.52
C ALA A 216 -2.71 13.20 3.49
N GLY A 217 -2.51 13.42 4.80
CA GLY A 217 -2.73 12.43 5.84
C GLY A 217 -1.52 11.53 6.10
N GLN A 218 -1.77 10.45 6.85
CA GLN A 218 -0.74 9.46 7.17
C GLN A 218 -1.05 8.07 6.64
N SER A 219 -0.01 7.26 6.50
CA SER A 219 -0.07 5.85 6.12
C SER A 219 0.93 5.02 6.93
N THR A 220 0.79 3.71 6.86
CA THR A 220 1.72 2.74 7.44
C THR A 220 2.01 1.61 6.48
N GLN A 221 3.06 0.84 6.74
CA GLN A 221 3.43 -0.36 6.00
C GLN A 221 3.66 -1.52 6.96
N MET A 222 3.29 -2.72 6.53
CA MET A 222 3.44 -3.99 7.22
C MET A 222 4.08 -5.00 6.27
N ILE A 223 5.11 -5.71 6.76
CA ILE A 223 5.78 -6.78 6.03
C ILE A 223 4.99 -8.08 6.22
N ILE A 224 4.71 -8.78 5.12
CA ILE A 224 3.88 -9.98 5.10
C ILE A 224 4.73 -11.20 4.75
N GLY A 225 4.62 -12.26 5.56
CA GLY A 225 5.32 -13.53 5.32
C GLY A 225 6.76 -13.60 5.81
N ALA A 226 7.24 -12.58 6.52
CA ALA A 226 8.48 -12.67 7.31
C ALA A 226 8.28 -13.40 8.63
N THR A 227 7.04 -13.49 9.10
CA THR A 227 6.62 -13.98 10.42
C THR A 227 5.34 -14.80 10.28
N PRO A 228 5.00 -15.67 11.29
CA PRO A 228 3.96 -16.69 11.13
C PRO A 228 2.52 -16.18 11.30
N GLU A 229 2.29 -14.90 11.54
CA GLU A 229 0.94 -14.39 11.75
C GLU A 229 0.03 -14.68 10.56
N SER A 230 -1.21 -15.12 10.88
CA SER A 230 -2.25 -15.42 9.90
C SER A 230 -2.83 -14.13 9.27
N ASP A 231 -3.51 -14.28 8.14
CA ASP A 231 -4.22 -13.18 7.49
C ASP A 231 -5.36 -12.66 8.38
N ARG A 232 -6.00 -13.53 9.17
CA ARG A 232 -7.00 -13.14 10.17
C ARG A 232 -6.42 -12.16 11.18
N HIS A 233 -5.23 -12.45 11.73
CA HIS A 233 -4.55 -11.53 12.66
C HIS A 233 -4.29 -10.17 12.00
N ILE A 234 -3.80 -10.16 10.77
CA ILE A 234 -3.49 -8.95 10.01
C ILE A 234 -4.76 -8.15 9.72
N LEU A 235 -5.84 -8.79 9.28
CA LEU A 235 -7.10 -8.13 8.93
C LEU A 235 -7.88 -7.65 10.15
N THR A 236 -7.72 -8.27 11.32
CA THR A 236 -8.28 -7.79 12.59
C THR A 236 -7.53 -6.55 13.08
N LEU A 237 -6.20 -6.50 12.91
CA LEU A 237 -5.38 -5.34 13.26
C LEU A 237 -5.66 -4.12 12.36
N THR A 238 -5.93 -4.35 11.10
CA THR A 238 -6.02 -3.29 10.07
C THR A 238 -7.12 -2.25 10.34
N PRO A 239 -8.38 -2.60 10.65
CA PRO A 239 -9.42 -1.63 11.01
C PRO A 239 -9.06 -0.81 12.25
N ALA A 240 -8.49 -1.44 13.28
CA ALA A 240 -8.03 -0.75 14.47
C ALA A 240 -6.96 0.32 14.18
N LEU A 241 -6.07 0.06 13.20
CA LEU A 241 -5.09 1.05 12.74
C LEU A 241 -5.74 2.21 11.99
N TYR A 242 -6.71 1.94 11.12
CA TYR A 242 -7.47 2.99 10.43
C TYR A 242 -8.21 3.89 11.42
N ASP A 243 -8.94 3.32 12.36
CA ASP A 243 -9.76 4.05 13.32
C ASP A 243 -8.91 4.83 14.31
N LYS A 244 -7.96 4.16 14.96
CA LYS A 244 -7.15 4.76 16.02
C LYS A 244 -6.23 5.87 15.51
N TYR A 245 -5.61 5.68 14.32
CA TYR A 245 -4.61 6.62 13.79
C TYR A 245 -5.12 7.42 12.59
N ARG A 246 -6.38 7.25 12.18
CA ARG A 246 -7.00 7.92 11.03
C ARG A 246 -6.15 7.77 9.75
N LEU A 247 -5.62 6.58 9.53
CA LEU A 247 -4.77 6.30 8.40
C LEU A 247 -5.52 6.46 7.08
N LYS A 248 -4.82 6.91 6.05
CA LYS A 248 -5.31 6.88 4.67
C LYS A 248 -5.12 5.52 4.03
N ARG A 249 -4.05 4.81 4.40
CA ARG A 249 -3.76 3.46 3.89
C ARG A 249 -2.85 2.68 4.82
N VAL A 250 -3.12 1.39 4.92
CA VAL A 250 -2.18 0.37 5.35
C VAL A 250 -1.61 -0.27 4.08
N PHE A 251 -0.29 -0.28 3.94
CA PHE A 251 0.41 -0.96 2.87
C PHE A 251 0.88 -2.32 3.37
N TYR A 252 0.61 -3.35 2.59
CA TYR A 252 1.14 -4.69 2.78
C TYR A 252 2.32 -4.86 1.83
N SER A 253 3.40 -5.44 2.30
CA SER A 253 4.59 -5.69 1.49
C SER A 253 5.05 -7.11 1.69
N ALA A 254 5.03 -7.91 0.65
CA ALA A 254 5.56 -9.26 0.68
C ALA A 254 7.03 -9.23 1.10
N TYR A 255 7.40 -10.09 2.05
CA TYR A 255 8.78 -10.24 2.48
C TYR A 255 9.66 -10.69 1.32
N MET A 256 10.74 -9.96 1.10
CA MET A 256 11.79 -10.31 0.15
C MET A 256 13.01 -10.83 0.93
N PRO A 257 13.58 -12.00 0.59
CA PRO A 257 14.67 -12.59 1.32
C PRO A 257 15.99 -11.85 1.06
N VAL A 258 16.29 -10.87 1.88
CA VAL A 258 17.49 -10.01 1.79
C VAL A 258 18.61 -10.44 2.74
N SER A 259 18.38 -11.44 3.58
CA SER A 259 19.37 -11.93 4.54
C SER A 259 19.21 -13.42 4.81
N ASP A 260 20.30 -14.06 5.21
CA ASP A 260 20.34 -15.48 5.59
C ASP A 260 20.15 -15.67 7.12
N SER A 261 19.42 -14.78 7.77
CA SER A 261 19.10 -14.90 9.19
C SER A 261 18.25 -16.14 9.46
N LYS A 262 18.65 -16.93 10.47
CA LYS A 262 17.86 -18.10 10.94
C LYS A 262 16.49 -17.72 11.52
N LEU A 263 16.26 -16.43 11.79
CA LEU A 263 14.99 -15.88 12.31
C LEU A 263 13.96 -15.62 11.21
N LEU A 264 14.35 -15.77 9.96
CA LEU A 264 13.53 -15.47 8.78
C LEU A 264 13.35 -16.71 7.92
N PRO A 265 12.34 -16.78 7.07
CA PRO A 265 12.22 -17.85 6.09
C PRO A 265 13.50 -18.02 5.28
N ALA A 266 13.94 -19.26 5.10
CA ALA A 266 15.18 -19.58 4.42
C ALA A 266 15.20 -19.02 2.99
N ARG A 267 16.30 -18.36 2.60
CA ARG A 267 16.43 -17.72 1.28
C ARG A 267 16.36 -18.73 0.13
N GLN A 268 16.90 -19.94 0.34
CA GLN A 268 16.84 -21.00 -0.65
C GLN A 268 15.39 -21.50 -0.82
N ASN A 269 14.90 -21.49 -2.06
CA ASN A 269 13.54 -21.90 -2.44
C ASN A 269 12.39 -21.05 -1.87
N PHE A 270 12.65 -19.96 -1.17
CA PHE A 270 11.61 -19.06 -0.71
C PHE A 270 11.05 -18.22 -1.86
N LYS A 271 9.76 -18.36 -2.09
CA LYS A 271 9.02 -17.49 -3.03
C LYS A 271 8.33 -16.39 -2.23
N PRO A 272 8.60 -15.11 -2.53
CA PRO A 272 7.89 -14.01 -1.89
C PRO A 272 6.38 -14.19 -1.99
N PRO A 273 5.62 -13.96 -0.91
CA PRO A 273 4.18 -14.22 -0.88
C PRO A 273 3.37 -13.11 -1.58
N LEU A 274 3.66 -12.84 -2.85
CA LEU A 274 3.04 -11.78 -3.64
C LEU A 274 1.53 -11.98 -3.80
N LEU A 275 1.09 -13.23 -3.98
CA LEU A 275 -0.35 -13.54 -4.04
C LEU A 275 -1.03 -13.22 -2.71
N ARG A 276 -0.40 -13.55 -1.57
CA ARG A 276 -0.91 -13.22 -0.23
C ARG A 276 -1.02 -11.70 -0.04
N GLU A 277 0.01 -10.95 -0.44
CA GLU A 277 -0.02 -9.48 -0.45
C GLU A 277 -1.21 -8.97 -1.26
N HIS A 278 -1.39 -9.49 -2.49
CA HIS A 278 -2.51 -9.11 -3.35
C HIS A 278 -3.87 -9.42 -2.72
N ARG A 279 -4.03 -10.60 -2.10
CA ARG A 279 -5.26 -11.00 -1.40
C ARG A 279 -5.55 -10.09 -0.20
N LEU A 280 -4.54 -9.70 0.56
CA LEU A 280 -4.70 -8.74 1.66
C LEU A 280 -5.16 -7.36 1.17
N TYR A 281 -4.63 -6.86 0.04
CA TYR A 281 -5.16 -5.64 -0.57
C TYR A 281 -6.61 -5.78 -1.03
N GLN A 282 -7.00 -6.93 -1.57
CA GLN A 282 -8.39 -7.19 -1.94
C GLN A 282 -9.29 -7.22 -0.69
N ALA A 283 -8.86 -7.86 0.39
CA ALA A 283 -9.59 -7.90 1.65
C ALA A 283 -9.68 -6.51 2.31
N ASP A 284 -8.59 -5.76 2.37
CA ASP A 284 -8.59 -4.36 2.84
C ASP A 284 -9.63 -3.50 2.09
N TRP A 285 -9.74 -3.73 0.78
CA TRP A 285 -10.75 -3.04 -0.04
C TRP A 285 -12.18 -3.42 0.37
N LEU A 286 -12.44 -4.68 0.71
CA LEU A 286 -13.73 -5.14 1.21
C LEU A 286 -14.07 -4.52 2.57
N LEU A 287 -13.11 -4.46 3.49
CA LEU A 287 -13.29 -3.82 4.80
C LEU A 287 -13.65 -2.33 4.66
N ARG A 288 -12.96 -1.62 3.78
CA ARG A 288 -13.07 -0.15 3.67
C ARG A 288 -14.26 0.35 2.86
N TYR A 289 -14.72 -0.40 1.88
CA TYR A 289 -15.69 0.10 0.90
C TYR A 289 -16.90 -0.80 0.68
N TYR A 290 -16.86 -2.03 1.16
CA TYR A 290 -17.95 -3.01 0.98
C TYR A 290 -18.59 -3.41 2.31
N HIS A 291 -18.21 -2.74 3.39
CA HIS A 291 -18.75 -2.95 4.74
C HIS A 291 -18.63 -4.40 5.25
N PHE A 292 -17.59 -5.11 4.81
CA PHE A 292 -17.22 -6.38 5.41
C PHE A 292 -16.48 -6.15 6.73
N ARG A 293 -16.63 -7.07 7.65
CA ARG A 293 -15.79 -7.17 8.86
C ARG A 293 -14.75 -8.26 8.68
N ALA A 294 -13.65 -8.17 9.41
CA ALA A 294 -12.57 -9.16 9.32
C ALA A 294 -13.05 -10.58 9.70
N GLU A 295 -13.91 -10.67 10.69
CA GLU A 295 -14.50 -11.92 11.20
C GLU A 295 -15.45 -12.58 10.20
N GLU A 296 -16.03 -11.82 9.26
CA GLU A 296 -16.83 -12.38 8.17
C GLU A 296 -15.96 -13.02 7.09
N LEU A 297 -14.75 -12.47 6.88
CA LEU A 297 -13.84 -12.95 5.84
C LEU A 297 -13.04 -14.17 6.29
N LEU A 298 -12.64 -14.25 7.56
CA LEU A 298 -11.76 -15.28 8.11
C LEU A 298 -12.17 -15.61 9.54
N ASP A 299 -12.08 -16.90 9.89
CA ASP A 299 -12.35 -17.46 11.21
C ASP A 299 -11.15 -18.23 11.76
N GLU A 300 -11.34 -19.01 12.83
CA GLU A 300 -10.28 -19.80 13.45
C GLU A 300 -9.94 -21.05 12.67
N ASP A 301 -10.92 -21.63 11.99
CA ASP A 301 -10.76 -22.83 11.19
C ASP A 301 -10.12 -22.51 9.83
N ALA A 302 -10.36 -21.30 9.29
CA ALA A 302 -9.79 -20.83 8.04
C ALA A 302 -9.14 -19.43 8.22
N PRO A 303 -7.97 -19.36 8.91
CA PRO A 303 -7.36 -18.10 9.29
C PRO A 303 -6.63 -17.35 8.15
N ASP A 304 -6.45 -18.00 6.99
CA ASP A 304 -5.74 -17.43 5.86
C ASP A 304 -6.62 -17.31 4.62
N LEU A 305 -6.34 -16.28 3.80
CA LEU A 305 -7.06 -16.01 2.58
C LEU A 305 -6.80 -17.09 1.52
N SER A 306 -7.86 -17.44 0.77
CA SER A 306 -7.77 -18.45 -0.28
C SER A 306 -6.73 -18.07 -1.35
N PRO A 307 -5.80 -18.98 -1.70
CA PRO A 307 -4.92 -18.78 -2.84
C PRO A 307 -5.64 -18.99 -4.19
N LEU A 308 -6.82 -19.63 -4.18
CA LEU A 308 -7.52 -20.05 -5.39
C LEU A 308 -8.45 -18.97 -5.96
N VAL A 309 -9.15 -18.24 -5.07
CA VAL A 309 -10.13 -17.21 -5.45
C VAL A 309 -9.97 -15.96 -4.60
N ASP A 310 -10.48 -14.83 -5.09
CA ASP A 310 -10.45 -13.58 -4.32
C ASP A 310 -11.28 -13.68 -3.02
N PRO A 311 -11.01 -12.82 -2.02
CA PRO A 311 -11.68 -12.91 -0.71
C PRO A 311 -13.21 -12.81 -0.77
N LYS A 312 -13.76 -12.04 -1.70
CA LYS A 312 -15.21 -11.89 -1.87
C LYS A 312 -15.84 -13.17 -2.45
N CYS A 313 -15.19 -13.79 -3.43
CA CYS A 313 -15.60 -15.08 -3.98
C CYS A 313 -15.48 -16.17 -2.91
N ALA A 314 -14.40 -16.19 -2.13
CA ALA A 314 -14.23 -17.16 -1.03
C ALA A 314 -15.34 -17.02 0.02
N TRP A 315 -15.70 -15.79 0.39
CA TRP A 315 -16.83 -15.54 1.29
C TRP A 315 -18.15 -16.05 0.70
N ALA A 316 -18.44 -15.72 -0.56
CA ALA A 316 -19.69 -16.12 -1.21
C ALA A 316 -19.85 -17.65 -1.34
N LEU A 317 -18.75 -18.38 -1.57
CA LEU A 317 -18.76 -19.85 -1.60
C LEU A 317 -19.07 -20.47 -0.25
N ARG A 318 -18.65 -19.86 0.86
CA ARG A 318 -18.97 -20.32 2.21
C ARG A 318 -20.37 -19.93 2.68
N HIS A 319 -21.04 -19.02 1.97
CA HIS A 319 -22.37 -18.48 2.29
C HIS A 319 -23.33 -18.65 1.14
N LEU A 320 -23.38 -19.85 0.54
CA LEU A 320 -24.29 -20.15 -0.59
C LEU A 320 -25.76 -20.01 -0.21
N GLU A 321 -26.10 -20.16 1.07
CA GLU A 321 -27.45 -19.93 1.63
C GLU A 321 -27.93 -18.48 1.46
N PHE A 322 -27.01 -17.52 1.35
CA PHE A 322 -27.31 -16.11 1.09
C PHE A 322 -27.72 -15.87 -0.38
N PHE A 323 -27.41 -16.77 -1.28
CA PHE A 323 -27.57 -16.63 -2.72
C PHE A 323 -28.65 -17.56 -3.29
N PRO A 324 -29.28 -17.21 -4.44
CA PRO A 324 -29.01 -16.04 -5.27
C PRO A 324 -29.68 -14.76 -4.76
N VAL A 325 -29.05 -13.61 -5.01
CA VAL A 325 -29.57 -12.29 -4.69
C VAL A 325 -30.41 -11.76 -5.85
N GLU A 326 -31.68 -11.39 -5.58
CA GLU A 326 -32.55 -10.79 -6.60
C GLU A 326 -32.22 -9.32 -6.82
N VAL A 327 -31.65 -8.99 -7.98
CA VAL A 327 -31.08 -7.67 -8.29
C VAL A 327 -32.11 -6.54 -8.23
N ASN A 328 -33.37 -6.84 -8.59
CA ASN A 328 -34.45 -5.85 -8.66
C ASN A 328 -35.04 -5.51 -7.26
N ARG A 329 -34.69 -6.27 -6.22
CA ARG A 329 -35.23 -6.11 -4.85
C ARG A 329 -34.16 -5.89 -3.78
N ALA A 330 -32.98 -6.48 -3.96
CA ALA A 330 -31.91 -6.48 -2.99
C ALA A 330 -31.51 -5.05 -2.54
N ASP A 331 -31.18 -4.90 -1.29
CA ASP A 331 -30.60 -3.65 -0.79
C ASP A 331 -29.14 -3.45 -1.24
N TYR A 332 -28.55 -2.33 -0.86
CA TYR A 332 -27.21 -1.98 -1.25
C TYR A 332 -26.18 -2.97 -0.69
N GLU A 333 -26.35 -3.37 0.57
CA GLU A 333 -25.44 -4.26 1.28
C GLU A 333 -25.46 -5.65 0.66
N ALA A 334 -26.64 -6.20 0.36
CA ALA A 334 -26.76 -7.48 -0.32
C ALA A 334 -26.10 -7.45 -1.72
N LEU A 335 -26.28 -6.37 -2.47
CA LEU A 335 -25.60 -6.22 -3.77
C LEU A 335 -24.08 -6.18 -3.63
N LEU A 336 -23.55 -5.55 -2.57
CA LEU A 336 -22.12 -5.52 -2.31
C LEU A 336 -21.53 -6.89 -1.93
N ARG A 337 -22.34 -7.83 -1.43
CA ARG A 337 -21.89 -9.21 -1.14
C ARG A 337 -21.68 -10.04 -2.41
N VAL A 338 -22.31 -9.67 -3.50
CA VAL A 338 -22.27 -10.46 -4.76
C VAL A 338 -20.89 -10.34 -5.45
N PRO A 339 -20.17 -11.45 -5.72
CA PRO A 339 -18.99 -11.46 -6.55
C PRO A 339 -19.25 -10.80 -7.92
N GLY A 340 -18.33 -9.95 -8.38
CA GLY A 340 -18.50 -9.22 -9.65
C GLY A 340 -19.34 -7.95 -9.58
N VAL A 341 -20.00 -7.64 -8.45
CA VAL A 341 -20.70 -6.37 -8.23
C VAL A 341 -19.79 -5.45 -7.39
N GLY A 342 -19.43 -4.30 -7.97
CA GLY A 342 -18.63 -3.28 -7.30
C GLY A 342 -19.49 -2.16 -6.70
N VAL A 343 -18.90 -1.31 -5.86
CA VAL A 343 -19.55 -0.13 -5.25
C VAL A 343 -20.25 0.75 -6.30
N LYS A 344 -19.57 1.02 -7.43
CA LYS A 344 -20.14 1.82 -8.53
C LYS A 344 -21.30 1.09 -9.19
N SER A 345 -21.14 -0.20 -9.47
CA SER A 345 -22.20 -1.01 -10.09
C SER A 345 -23.43 -1.15 -9.18
N ALA A 346 -23.23 -1.40 -7.88
CA ALA A 346 -24.33 -1.47 -6.91
C ALA A 346 -25.16 -0.17 -6.89
N ARG A 347 -24.51 0.98 -6.83
CA ARG A 347 -25.18 2.29 -6.88
C ARG A 347 -25.95 2.50 -8.19
N ARG A 348 -25.36 2.13 -9.34
CA ARG A 348 -26.01 2.21 -10.65
C ARG A 348 -27.23 1.29 -10.74
N ILE A 349 -27.15 0.08 -10.19
CA ILE A 349 -28.27 -0.86 -10.08
C ILE A 349 -29.43 -0.22 -9.31
N LEU A 350 -29.16 0.33 -8.11
CA LEU A 350 -30.20 0.97 -7.29
C LEU A 350 -30.87 2.16 -7.99
N THR A 351 -30.13 2.90 -8.81
CA THR A 351 -30.69 4.01 -9.60
C THR A 351 -31.50 3.49 -10.79
N ALA A 352 -30.93 2.59 -11.58
CA ALA A 352 -31.51 2.13 -12.82
C ALA A 352 -32.83 1.33 -12.63
N ARG A 353 -32.89 0.49 -11.59
CA ARG A 353 -34.11 -0.31 -11.31
C ARG A 353 -35.34 0.51 -10.91
N ARG A 354 -35.19 1.82 -10.61
CA ARG A 354 -36.31 2.73 -10.36
C ARG A 354 -37.07 3.06 -11.61
N VAL A 355 -36.43 2.92 -12.78
CA VAL A 355 -37.04 3.18 -14.10
C VAL A 355 -37.74 1.93 -14.66
N GLY A 356 -37.22 0.74 -14.34
CA GLY A 356 -37.78 -0.52 -14.75
C GLY A 356 -36.94 -1.72 -14.31
N PRO A 357 -37.48 -2.95 -14.44
CA PRO A 357 -36.76 -4.15 -14.04
C PRO A 357 -35.49 -4.36 -14.88
N LEU A 358 -34.42 -4.72 -14.22
CA LEU A 358 -33.10 -4.96 -14.83
C LEU A 358 -33.03 -6.40 -15.38
N THR A 359 -32.36 -6.53 -16.53
CA THR A 359 -31.95 -7.80 -17.13
C THR A 359 -30.45 -8.02 -16.96
N PHE A 360 -29.92 -9.21 -17.30
CA PHE A 360 -28.50 -9.49 -17.27
C PHE A 360 -27.71 -8.64 -18.26
N GLU A 361 -28.25 -8.32 -19.44
CA GLU A 361 -27.66 -7.40 -20.41
C GLU A 361 -27.55 -5.99 -19.82
N GLY A 362 -28.59 -5.53 -19.13
CA GLY A 362 -28.61 -4.27 -18.42
C GLY A 362 -27.56 -4.24 -17.32
N LEU A 363 -27.36 -5.32 -16.56
CA LEU A 363 -26.34 -5.41 -15.54
C LEU A 363 -24.91 -5.28 -16.11
N LYS A 364 -24.66 -5.85 -17.29
CA LYS A 364 -23.36 -5.73 -17.98
C LYS A 364 -23.04 -4.27 -18.32
N THR A 365 -24.03 -3.52 -18.83
CA THR A 365 -23.86 -2.09 -19.14
C THR A 365 -23.65 -1.23 -17.89
N LEU A 366 -24.19 -1.65 -16.74
CA LEU A 366 -23.99 -1.00 -15.45
C LEU A 366 -22.62 -1.32 -14.82
N GLY A 367 -21.80 -2.18 -15.47
CA GLY A 367 -20.45 -2.51 -15.06
C GLY A 367 -20.36 -3.71 -14.10
N VAL A 368 -21.36 -4.58 -14.09
CA VAL A 368 -21.29 -5.86 -13.35
C VAL A 368 -20.44 -6.85 -14.14
N VAL A 369 -19.52 -7.52 -13.46
CA VAL A 369 -18.69 -8.59 -14.04
C VAL A 369 -19.46 -9.89 -14.05
N LEU A 370 -20.33 -10.07 -15.07
CA LEU A 370 -21.26 -11.20 -15.16
C LEU A 370 -20.58 -12.57 -15.08
N LYS A 371 -19.37 -12.72 -15.62
CA LYS A 371 -18.58 -13.95 -15.51
C LYS A 371 -18.41 -14.46 -14.07
N ARG A 372 -18.39 -13.53 -13.09
CA ARG A 372 -18.31 -13.84 -11.66
C ARG A 372 -19.69 -13.85 -11.01
N ALA A 373 -20.58 -12.91 -11.40
CA ALA A 373 -21.86 -12.68 -10.75
C ALA A 373 -22.96 -13.70 -11.13
N GLN A 374 -22.86 -14.36 -12.26
CA GLN A 374 -23.92 -15.20 -12.85
C GLN A 374 -24.45 -16.33 -11.95
N TYR A 375 -23.66 -16.79 -11.00
CA TYR A 375 -24.04 -17.84 -10.05
C TYR A 375 -24.72 -17.32 -8.79
N PHE A 376 -24.63 -16.02 -8.56
CA PHE A 376 -25.01 -15.37 -7.31
C PHE A 376 -26.17 -14.38 -7.44
N LEU A 377 -26.69 -14.18 -8.67
CA LEU A 377 -27.76 -13.23 -8.98
C LEU A 377 -28.94 -13.86 -9.70
N THR A 378 -30.12 -13.28 -9.44
CA THR A 378 -31.31 -13.43 -10.29
C THR A 378 -31.80 -12.07 -10.80
N CYS A 379 -32.42 -12.05 -11.95
CA CYS A 379 -33.15 -10.91 -12.50
C CYS A 379 -34.64 -11.32 -12.69
N SER A 380 -35.55 -10.68 -11.93
CA SER A 380 -36.97 -11.01 -11.91
C SER A 380 -37.24 -12.50 -11.63
N GLY A 381 -36.53 -13.05 -10.64
CA GLY A 381 -36.59 -14.43 -10.20
C GLY A 381 -35.93 -15.47 -11.13
N ARG A 382 -35.33 -15.04 -12.23
CA ARG A 382 -34.66 -15.93 -13.19
C ARG A 382 -33.15 -15.91 -13.03
N PRO A 383 -32.48 -17.08 -12.86
CA PRO A 383 -31.02 -17.16 -12.87
C PRO A 383 -30.51 -17.02 -14.32
N MET A 384 -29.25 -16.53 -14.46
CA MET A 384 -28.59 -16.42 -15.76
C MET A 384 -28.24 -17.80 -16.35
N VAL A 385 -27.85 -18.72 -15.47
CA VAL A 385 -27.45 -20.09 -15.82
C VAL A 385 -28.44 -21.03 -15.17
N GLY A 386 -29.13 -21.85 -15.95
CA GLY A 386 -30.13 -22.81 -15.49
C GLY A 386 -29.54 -24.03 -14.75
N LEU A 387 -28.61 -23.81 -13.83
CA LEU A 387 -27.86 -24.85 -13.16
C LEU A 387 -28.33 -25.09 -11.72
N LYS A 388 -28.48 -26.36 -11.36
CA LYS A 388 -28.26 -26.84 -10.01
C LYS A 388 -26.75 -26.70 -9.74
N VAL A 389 -26.32 -25.51 -9.33
CA VAL A 389 -24.90 -25.18 -9.19
C VAL A 389 -24.42 -25.76 -7.87
N ARG A 390 -23.59 -26.81 -7.94
CA ARG A 390 -22.83 -27.30 -6.80
C ARG A 390 -21.62 -26.39 -6.56
N GLU A 391 -21.24 -26.20 -5.32
CA GLU A 391 -20.09 -25.42 -4.89
C GLU A 391 -18.83 -25.69 -5.72
N ASP A 392 -18.50 -26.99 -5.92
CA ASP A 392 -17.33 -27.41 -6.71
C ASP A 392 -17.36 -26.92 -8.18
N GLY A 393 -18.55 -26.79 -8.76
CA GLY A 393 -18.72 -26.30 -10.13
C GLY A 393 -18.47 -24.81 -10.23
N ILE A 394 -18.99 -24.03 -9.27
CA ILE A 394 -18.75 -22.60 -9.16
C ILE A 394 -17.26 -22.34 -8.91
N LEU A 395 -16.67 -23.05 -7.94
CA LEU A 395 -15.26 -22.90 -7.60
C LEU A 395 -14.36 -23.14 -8.81
N ARG A 396 -14.56 -24.27 -9.52
CA ARG A 396 -13.76 -24.60 -10.72
C ARG A 396 -13.84 -23.50 -11.78
N HIS A 397 -15.03 -22.93 -12.02
CA HIS A 397 -15.19 -21.86 -12.97
C HIS A 397 -14.51 -20.56 -12.52
N LEU A 398 -14.67 -20.19 -11.25
CA LEU A 398 -14.03 -18.98 -10.69
C LEU A 398 -12.51 -19.10 -10.72
N VAL A 399 -11.96 -20.25 -10.37
CA VAL A 399 -10.52 -20.54 -10.47
C VAL A 399 -10.01 -20.43 -11.91
N ALA A 400 -10.78 -20.94 -12.88
CA ALA A 400 -10.41 -20.84 -14.29
C ALA A 400 -10.38 -19.37 -14.77
N LEU A 401 -11.23 -18.50 -14.22
CA LEU A 401 -11.23 -17.07 -14.54
C LEU A 401 -10.01 -16.32 -13.93
N GLU A 402 -9.45 -16.81 -12.82
CA GLU A 402 -8.32 -16.17 -12.15
C GLU A 402 -6.95 -16.66 -12.63
N ARG A 403 -6.86 -17.87 -13.15
CA ARG A 403 -5.59 -18.44 -13.64
C ARG A 403 -4.81 -17.56 -14.61
N PRO A 404 -5.41 -16.83 -15.56
CA PRO A 404 -4.66 -15.91 -16.41
C PRO A 404 -4.03 -14.73 -15.65
N ALA A 405 -4.62 -14.32 -14.53
CA ALA A 405 -4.08 -13.25 -13.68
C ALA A 405 -2.98 -13.75 -12.75
N LEU A 406 -3.00 -15.05 -12.40
CA LEU A 406 -1.96 -15.70 -11.60
C LEU A 406 -0.72 -16.07 -12.45
N VAL A 407 -0.89 -16.21 -13.76
CA VAL A 407 0.19 -16.53 -14.73
C VAL A 407 0.88 -15.28 -15.26
N GLN A 408 0.30 -14.09 -15.09
CA GLN A 408 1.12 -12.88 -15.17
C GLN A 408 2.03 -12.89 -13.93
N GLU A 409 3.16 -13.55 -14.06
CA GLU A 409 4.30 -13.42 -13.17
C GLU A 409 4.41 -11.94 -12.83
N ALA A 410 4.45 -11.65 -11.53
CA ALA A 410 4.82 -10.31 -11.11
C ALA A 410 6.07 -9.97 -11.91
N PRO A 411 6.12 -8.81 -12.58
CA PRO A 411 7.29 -8.45 -13.35
C PRO A 411 8.46 -8.69 -12.43
N GLU A 412 9.37 -9.54 -12.84
CA GLU A 412 10.64 -9.72 -12.15
C GLU A 412 11.10 -8.31 -11.82
N GLN A 413 11.34 -8.07 -10.56
CA GLN A 413 11.95 -6.83 -10.11
C GLN A 413 13.40 -6.94 -10.56
N LEU A 414 13.58 -6.79 -11.87
CA LEU A 414 14.88 -6.85 -12.51
C LEU A 414 15.74 -5.79 -11.87
N SER A 415 16.81 -6.23 -11.27
CA SER A 415 17.92 -5.37 -10.90
C SER A 415 18.23 -4.49 -12.10
N LEU A 416 18.23 -3.19 -11.93
CA LEU A 416 18.51 -2.21 -12.99
C LEU A 416 19.96 -2.26 -13.47
N PHE A 417 20.75 -3.24 -12.96
CA PHE A 417 22.16 -3.38 -13.24
C PHE A 417 22.51 -4.86 -13.48
N HIS A 418 22.44 -5.25 -14.71
CA HIS A 418 23.29 -6.24 -15.36
C HIS A 418 23.94 -5.60 -16.57
#